data_f73ca25120ca10f9b9a991c7054c0bb9
#
_entry.id   f73ca25120ca10f9b9a991c7054c0bb9
#
_cell.length_a   1.000
_cell.length_b   1.000
_cell.length_c   1.000
_cell.angle_alpha   90.00
_cell.angle_beta   90.00
_cell.angle_gamma   90.00
#
_symmetry.space_group_name_H-M   'P 1'
#
loop_
_entity.id
_entity.type
_entity.pdbx_description
1 polymer ?
#
loop_
_entity_poly.entity_id
_entity_poly.type
_entity_poly.pdbx_seq_one_letter_code
_entity_poly.pdbx_strand_id
1 'polypeptide(L)'
;MMEYAKNAESEKIKVIIAGAGGAAHLPGMLASITCIPVIGVPVESRTLKGIDSLLSIVQMPAGIPVATVAINGGQNAGLLAIEMISLFDESMKENLKKFRENLHKQVRTKNSKLSTLSLIHI
;
A
#
# COMPACT_ATOMS: atom_id res chain seq x y z
N MET A 1 -20.85 4.68 1.25
CA MET A 1 -19.51 4.81 1.84
C MET A 1 -19.52 4.77 3.36
N MET A 2 -20.30 5.59 4.02
CA MET A 2 -20.39 5.59 5.50
C MET A 2 -20.89 4.26 6.06
N GLU A 3 -21.88 3.65 5.44
CA GLU A 3 -22.37 2.32 5.83
C GLU A 3 -21.32 1.26 5.67
N TYR A 4 -20.54 1.32 4.57
CA TYR A 4 -19.44 0.39 4.33
C TYR A 4 -18.41 0.46 5.46
N ALA A 5 -17.98 1.66 5.83
CA ALA A 5 -16.98 1.84 6.88
C ALA A 5 -17.49 1.38 8.26
N LYS A 6 -18.75 1.65 8.56
CA LYS A 6 -19.36 1.20 9.81
C LYS A 6 -19.53 -0.31 9.87
N ASN A 7 -19.84 -0.95 8.75
CA ASN A 7 -20.09 -2.39 8.67
C ASN A 7 -18.82 -3.21 8.47
N ALA A 8 -17.71 -2.57 8.09
CA ALA A 8 -16.44 -3.25 7.81
C ALA A 8 -15.97 -4.10 8.99
N GLU A 9 -16.09 -3.60 10.20
CA GLU A 9 -15.69 -4.35 11.41
C GLU A 9 -16.54 -5.59 11.63
N SER A 10 -17.86 -5.49 11.44
CA SER A 10 -18.78 -6.62 11.60
C SER A 10 -18.61 -7.67 10.49
N GLU A 11 -18.12 -7.28 9.32
CA GLU A 11 -17.83 -8.17 8.20
C GLU A 11 -16.43 -8.82 8.28
N LYS A 12 -15.71 -8.62 9.39
CA LYS A 12 -14.37 -9.18 9.62
C LYS A 12 -13.31 -8.68 8.66
N ILE A 13 -13.49 -7.50 8.11
CA ILE A 13 -12.45 -6.84 7.31
C ILE A 13 -11.32 -6.39 8.23
N LYS A 14 -10.08 -6.69 7.87
CA LYS A 14 -8.90 -6.41 8.71
C LYS A 14 -8.15 -5.15 8.29
N VAL A 15 -8.18 -4.81 7.02
CA VAL A 15 -7.48 -3.65 6.45
C VAL A 15 -8.32 -3.13 5.28
N ILE A 16 -8.35 -1.81 5.13
CA ILE A 16 -9.00 -1.18 3.98
C ILE A 16 -7.94 -0.49 3.14
N ILE A 17 -7.92 -0.75 1.84
CA ILE A 17 -7.09 -0.04 0.88
C ILE A 17 -7.99 0.90 0.09
N ALA A 18 -7.69 2.17 0.09
CA ALA A 18 -8.49 3.19 -0.60
C ALA A 18 -7.61 4.02 -1.53
N GLY A 19 -7.92 3.97 -2.83
CA GLY A 19 -7.28 4.80 -3.83
C GLY A 19 -8.10 6.05 -4.12
N ALA A 20 -7.44 7.18 -4.28
CA ALA A 20 -8.11 8.43 -4.62
C ALA A 20 -7.18 9.39 -5.37
N GLY A 21 -7.75 10.15 -6.30
CA GLY A 21 -7.01 11.13 -7.10
C GLY A 21 -7.48 12.57 -6.84
N GLY A 22 -6.63 13.53 -7.17
CA GLY A 22 -6.91 14.96 -7.01
C GLY A 22 -7.07 15.34 -5.54
N ALA A 23 -8.21 15.95 -5.18
CA ALA A 23 -8.57 16.25 -3.79
C ALA A 23 -9.02 14.95 -3.09
N ALA A 24 -8.06 14.12 -2.71
CA ALA A 24 -8.25 12.72 -2.33
C ALA A 24 -8.69 12.58 -0.87
N HIS A 25 -9.98 12.72 -0.61
CA HIS A 25 -10.53 12.68 0.75
C HIS A 25 -11.01 11.29 1.21
N LEU A 26 -11.18 10.34 0.27
CA LEU A 26 -11.77 9.04 0.58
C LEU A 26 -11.04 8.25 1.67
N PRO A 27 -9.71 8.10 1.64
CA PRO A 27 -9.03 7.37 2.71
C PRO A 27 -9.22 7.99 4.09
N GLY A 28 -9.14 9.32 4.17
CA GLY A 28 -9.33 10.04 5.43
C GLY A 28 -10.75 9.94 5.97
N MET A 29 -11.74 10.01 5.08
CA MET A 29 -13.15 9.84 5.45
C MET A 29 -13.40 8.45 6.02
N LEU A 30 -12.86 7.41 5.39
CA LEU A 30 -12.98 6.05 5.89
C LEU A 30 -12.28 5.90 7.25
N ALA A 31 -11.06 6.42 7.39
CA ALA A 31 -10.30 6.34 8.63
C ALA A 31 -11.00 7.03 9.79
N SER A 32 -11.77 8.08 9.53
CA SER A 32 -12.52 8.81 10.57
C SER A 32 -13.74 8.05 11.09
N ILE A 33 -14.20 7.02 10.40
CA ILE A 33 -15.44 6.30 10.71
C ILE A 33 -15.17 4.91 11.28
N THR A 34 -13.99 4.34 11.06
CA THR A 34 -13.64 2.99 11.50
C THR A 34 -12.32 2.95 12.24
N CYS A 35 -12.15 1.96 13.12
CA CYS A 35 -10.86 1.65 13.75
C CYS A 35 -10.02 0.68 12.94
N ILE A 36 -10.52 0.18 11.81
CA ILE A 36 -9.76 -0.68 10.91
C ILE A 36 -8.65 0.14 10.25
N PRO A 37 -7.42 -0.37 10.16
CA PRO A 37 -6.34 0.33 9.46
C PRO A 37 -6.71 0.66 8.02
N VAL A 38 -6.49 1.91 7.62
CA VAL A 38 -6.72 2.38 6.25
C VAL A 38 -5.38 2.69 5.61
N ILE A 39 -5.16 2.14 4.42
CA ILE A 39 -4.00 2.41 3.59
C ILE A 39 -4.47 3.26 2.40
N GLY A 40 -3.92 4.46 2.27
CA GLY A 40 -4.25 5.38 1.19
C GLY A 40 -3.28 5.22 0.03
N VAL A 41 -3.83 5.11 -1.19
CA VAL A 41 -3.05 5.05 -2.41
C VAL A 41 -3.34 6.32 -3.23
N PRO A 42 -2.38 7.26 -3.32
CA PRO A 42 -2.54 8.41 -4.19
C PRO A 42 -2.57 7.95 -5.64
N VAL A 43 -3.58 8.39 -6.38
CA VAL A 43 -3.68 8.09 -7.82
C VAL A 43 -3.19 9.28 -8.63
N GLU A 44 -2.46 9.01 -9.69
CA GLU A 44 -1.91 10.04 -10.55
C GLU A 44 -3.00 10.96 -11.09
N SER A 45 -2.79 12.28 -10.97
CA SER A 45 -3.67 13.31 -11.51
C SER A 45 -3.10 13.84 -12.83
N ARG A 46 -3.98 14.46 -13.64
CA ARG A 46 -3.56 15.03 -14.93
C ARG A 46 -2.63 16.22 -14.79
N THR A 47 -2.83 17.03 -13.74
CA THR A 47 -2.16 18.32 -13.58
C THR A 47 -0.84 18.21 -12.84
N LEU A 48 -0.80 17.51 -11.72
CA LEU A 48 0.35 17.45 -10.81
C LEU A 48 0.95 16.06 -10.66
N LYS A 49 0.60 15.15 -11.56
CA LYS A 49 1.12 13.76 -11.59
C LYS A 49 0.95 12.99 -10.29
N GLY A 50 -0.06 13.37 -9.50
CA GLY A 50 -0.39 12.70 -8.23
C GLY A 50 0.13 13.39 -6.98
N ILE A 51 0.89 14.47 -7.09
CA ILE A 51 1.39 15.21 -5.92
C ILE A 51 0.24 15.79 -5.09
N ASP A 52 -0.77 16.32 -5.74
CA ASP A 52 -1.99 16.82 -5.09
C ASP A 52 -2.74 15.71 -4.37
N SER A 53 -2.84 14.53 -4.99
CA SER A 53 -3.44 13.34 -4.37
C SER A 53 -2.64 12.92 -3.13
N LEU A 54 -1.33 12.85 -3.25
CA LEU A 54 -0.44 12.48 -2.15
C LEU A 54 -0.58 13.44 -0.97
N LEU A 55 -0.51 14.75 -1.21
CA LEU A 55 -0.61 15.74 -0.14
C LEU A 55 -1.98 15.72 0.54
N SER A 56 -3.05 15.47 -0.23
CA SER A 56 -4.41 15.38 0.33
C SER A 56 -4.58 14.16 1.24
N ILE A 57 -3.93 13.06 0.92
CA ILE A 57 -4.03 11.81 1.70
C ILE A 57 -3.12 11.84 2.92
N VAL A 58 -1.89 12.35 2.77
CA VAL A 58 -0.87 12.25 3.82
C VAL A 58 -1.09 13.24 4.97
N GLN A 59 -1.75 14.35 4.71
CA GLN A 59 -2.00 15.39 5.73
C GLN A 59 -3.25 15.09 6.53
N MET A 60 -3.13 14.19 7.49
CA MET A 60 -4.23 13.83 8.37
C MET A 60 -4.14 14.55 9.71
N PRO A 61 -5.28 14.90 10.33
CA PRO A 61 -5.28 15.48 11.66
C PRO A 61 -4.79 14.48 12.71
N ALA A 62 -4.27 14.99 13.82
CA ALA A 62 -3.85 14.14 14.94
C ALA A 62 -5.04 13.28 15.42
N GLY A 63 -4.80 12.00 15.59
CA GLY A 63 -5.81 11.05 16.05
C GLY A 63 -6.49 10.24 14.95
N ILE A 64 -6.35 10.63 13.69
CA ILE A 64 -6.94 9.91 12.55
C ILE A 64 -5.83 9.57 11.55
N PRO A 65 -5.04 8.51 11.79
CA PRO A 65 -3.94 8.17 10.89
C PRO A 65 -4.40 7.40 9.65
N VAL A 66 -3.72 7.65 8.53
CA VAL A 66 -3.83 6.88 7.30
C VAL A 66 -2.42 6.50 6.87
N ALA A 67 -2.17 5.21 6.67
CA ALA A 67 -0.90 4.75 6.12
C ALA A 67 -0.88 5.07 4.61
N THR A 68 0.07 5.88 4.17
CA THR A 68 0.11 6.34 2.78
C THR A 68 1.29 5.73 2.05
N VAL A 69 1.04 5.13 0.89
CA VAL A 69 2.08 4.58 0.01
C VAL A 69 2.40 5.55 -1.11
N ALA A 70 3.34 5.17 -1.98
CA ALA A 70 3.74 6.00 -3.12
C ALA A 70 2.57 6.21 -4.10
N ILE A 71 2.68 7.24 -4.93
CA ILE A 71 1.73 7.51 -6.00
C ILE A 71 1.62 6.28 -6.91
N ASN A 72 0.41 5.84 -7.18
CA ASN A 72 0.10 4.62 -7.92
C ASN A 72 0.64 3.32 -7.28
N GLY A 73 0.99 3.36 -5.99
CA GLY A 73 1.60 2.25 -5.27
C GLY A 73 0.63 1.19 -4.77
N GLY A 74 -0.34 0.77 -5.59
CA GLY A 74 -1.33 -0.22 -5.19
C GLY A 74 -0.73 -1.57 -4.81
N GLN A 75 0.32 -2.02 -5.50
CA GLN A 75 1.00 -3.28 -5.16
C GLN A 75 1.60 -3.23 -3.75
N ASN A 76 2.30 -2.17 -3.41
CA ASN A 76 2.86 -2.00 -2.07
C ASN A 76 1.78 -1.83 -1.00
N ALA A 77 0.66 -1.21 -1.33
CA ALA A 77 -0.48 -1.15 -0.42
C ALA A 77 -1.01 -2.56 -0.10
N GLY A 78 -1.15 -3.41 -1.13
CA GLY A 78 -1.53 -4.80 -0.95
C GLY A 78 -0.55 -5.58 -0.09
N LEU A 79 0.74 -5.41 -0.32
CA LEU A 79 1.79 -6.05 0.47
C LEU A 79 1.78 -5.57 1.93
N LEU A 80 1.59 -4.28 2.16
CA LEU A 80 1.49 -3.73 3.51
C LEU A 80 0.26 -4.29 4.24
N ALA A 81 -0.88 -4.42 3.55
CA ALA A 81 -2.07 -5.04 4.12
C ALA A 81 -1.79 -6.50 4.52
N ILE A 82 -1.10 -7.25 3.67
CA ILE A 82 -0.71 -8.64 3.97
C ILE A 82 0.24 -8.68 5.18
N GLU A 83 1.18 -7.76 5.27
CA GLU A 83 2.08 -7.67 6.43
C GLU A 83 1.29 -7.46 7.73
N MET A 84 0.30 -6.58 7.72
CA MET A 84 -0.56 -6.33 8.88
C MET A 84 -1.34 -7.58 9.29
N ILE A 85 -1.96 -8.26 8.31
CA ILE A 85 -2.72 -9.49 8.55
C ILE A 85 -1.81 -10.61 9.04
N SER A 86 -0.59 -10.70 8.53
CA SER A 86 0.36 -11.75 8.87
C SER A 86 0.79 -11.73 10.35
N LEU A 87 0.56 -10.64 11.04
CA LEU A 87 0.81 -10.58 12.48
C LEU A 87 -0.06 -11.57 13.26
N PHE A 88 -1.19 -11.96 12.71
CA PHE A 88 -2.18 -12.83 13.35
C PHE A 88 -2.54 -14.06 12.52
N ASP A 89 -1.84 -14.29 11.41
CA ASP A 89 -2.12 -15.39 10.48
C ASP A 89 -0.81 -16.00 10.00
N GLU A 90 -0.47 -17.19 10.54
CA GLU A 90 0.78 -17.89 10.23
C GLU A 90 0.88 -18.29 8.75
N SER A 91 -0.22 -18.71 8.16
CA SER A 91 -0.27 -19.09 6.74
C SER A 91 0.08 -17.90 5.84
N MET A 92 -0.48 -16.74 6.14
CA MET A 92 -0.20 -15.49 5.42
C MET A 92 1.27 -15.07 5.60
N LYS A 93 1.80 -15.22 6.81
CA LYS A 93 3.20 -14.91 7.13
C LYS A 93 4.16 -15.79 6.32
N GLU A 94 3.88 -17.08 6.20
CA GLU A 94 4.70 -18.00 5.41
C GLU A 94 4.66 -17.64 3.92
N ASN A 95 3.49 -17.32 3.39
CA ASN A 95 3.34 -16.88 2.01
C ASN A 95 4.11 -15.59 1.73
N LEU A 96 4.09 -14.65 2.66
CA LEU A 96 4.83 -13.39 2.54
C LEU A 96 6.35 -13.65 2.52
N LYS A 97 6.85 -14.55 3.36
CA LYS A 97 8.27 -14.94 3.38
C LYS A 97 8.69 -15.53 2.04
N LYS A 98 7.88 -16.43 1.49
CA LYS A 98 8.13 -17.03 0.17
C LYS A 98 8.17 -15.97 -0.93
N PHE A 99 7.26 -15.03 -0.90
CA PHE A 99 7.23 -13.92 -1.86
C PHE A 99 8.53 -13.11 -1.79
N ARG A 100 8.99 -12.76 -0.60
CA ARG A 100 10.22 -12.00 -0.41
C ARG A 100 11.46 -12.79 -0.84
N GLU A 101 11.51 -14.08 -0.58
CA GLU A 101 12.59 -14.95 -1.06
C GLU A 101 12.66 -14.97 -2.58
N ASN A 102 11.52 -15.10 -3.25
CA ASN A 102 11.44 -15.07 -4.70
C ASN A 102 11.87 -13.71 -5.26
N LEU A 103 11.49 -12.63 -4.62
CA LEU A 103 11.90 -11.28 -4.99
C LEU A 103 13.42 -11.10 -4.87
N HIS A 104 14.04 -11.60 -3.80
CA HIS A 104 15.48 -11.58 -3.62
C HIS A 104 16.20 -12.39 -4.69
N LYS A 105 15.69 -13.55 -5.06
CA LYS A 105 16.24 -14.37 -6.15
C LYS A 105 16.21 -13.63 -7.48
N GLN A 106 15.10 -12.97 -7.78
CA GLN A 106 14.96 -12.17 -9.00
C GLN A 106 15.95 -11.01 -9.04
N VAL A 107 16.13 -10.30 -7.95
CA VAL A 107 17.08 -9.19 -7.84
C VAL A 107 18.51 -9.70 -8.01
N ARG A 108 18.88 -10.80 -7.36
CA ARG A 108 20.23 -11.40 -7.50
C ARG A 108 20.51 -11.84 -8.94
N THR A 109 19.52 -12.44 -9.60
CA THR A 109 19.64 -12.85 -11.00
C THR A 109 19.87 -11.64 -11.92
N LYS A 110 19.11 -10.57 -11.73
CA LYS A 110 19.27 -9.32 -12.49
C LYS A 110 20.66 -8.70 -12.25
N ASN A 111 21.11 -8.65 -11.01
CA ASN A 111 22.42 -8.12 -10.68
C ASN A 111 23.55 -8.93 -11.30
N SER A 112 23.45 -10.26 -11.29
CA SER A 112 24.40 -11.15 -11.95
C SER A 112 24.47 -10.89 -13.46
N LYS A 113 23.33 -10.74 -14.12
CA LYS A 113 23.25 -10.41 -15.54
C LYS A 113 23.88 -9.05 -15.86
N LEU A 114 23.59 -8.04 -15.04
CA LEU A 114 24.17 -6.71 -15.21
C LEU A 114 25.67 -6.71 -15.02
N SER A 115 26.18 -7.41 -14.02
CA SER A 115 27.62 -7.55 -13.79
C SER A 115 28.32 -8.22 -14.96
N THR A 116 27.73 -9.28 -15.50
CA THR A 116 28.25 -9.99 -16.68
C THR A 116 28.29 -9.08 -17.91
N LEU A 117 27.22 -8.32 -18.15
CA LEU A 117 27.16 -7.35 -19.24
C LEU A 117 28.19 -6.24 -19.10
N SER A 118 28.39 -5.74 -17.90
CA SER A 118 29.41 -4.73 -17.61
C SER A 118 30.82 -5.24 -17.94
N LEU A 119 31.13 -6.48 -17.60
CA LEU A 119 32.41 -7.11 -17.91
C LEU A 119 32.63 -7.29 -19.41
N ILE A 120 31.58 -7.57 -20.16
CA ILE A 120 31.61 -7.73 -21.61
C ILE A 120 31.89 -6.39 -22.31
N HIS A 121 31.42 -5.29 -21.76
CA HIS A 121 31.52 -3.97 -22.37
C HIS A 121 32.76 -3.17 -21.92
N ILE A 122 33.54 -3.69 -21.02
CA ILE A 122 34.80 -3.10 -20.62
C ILE A 122 35.91 -3.50 -21.60
#